data_67a959e40f891aaafec5ecb340440dfa
#
_entry.id   67a959e40f891aaafec5ecb340440dfa
#
_cell.length_a   1.000
_cell.length_b   1.000
_cell.length_c   1.000
_cell.angle_alpha   90.00
_cell.angle_beta   90.00
_cell.angle_gamma   90.00
#
_symmetry.space_group_name_H-M   'P 1'
#
loop_
_entity.id
_entity.type
_entity.pdbx_description
1 polymer ?
#
loop_
_entity_poly.entity_id
_entity_poly.type
_entity_poly.pdbx_seq_one_letter_code
_entity_poly.pdbx_strand_id
1 'polypeptide(L)'
;MAVIAVYSMKGGVGKTTMSVDLAWRFAQVGGHETLLYDLDPQGGAGFLLGHEERKVQKAISAFHHARAPRDLIEPTRNDRLSLIGADQSLRDLPVQLARIGAKKRLAQMLSFMKGEYPRIVLDCPPMINEVSEQIMEAADLIVVPLPASPLAARAFGFIRNELAKRPGHPPVLPVLSMYDQRRKLHRWVRENAAANWPVIPQSSHVEQVAVRREPIAAFANWSPASKGFEQLHAALESKLAQLGLAGPPQGGGPRSLPRPENNPAEARAHEESRVVPIRNAASARQSAPSAPLRATSPAHDGLARRAFSF
;
A
#
# COMPACT_ATOMS: atom_id res chain seq x y z
N MET A 1 -7.00 9.77 -16.77
CA MET A 1 -6.15 9.77 -15.56
C MET A 1 -6.96 9.18 -14.43
N ALA A 2 -6.37 8.28 -13.68
CA ALA A 2 -6.97 7.75 -12.46
C ALA A 2 -6.00 7.95 -11.29
N VAL A 3 -6.50 8.49 -10.18
CA VAL A 3 -5.76 8.70 -8.93
C VAL A 3 -6.20 7.65 -7.92
N ILE A 4 -5.28 6.78 -7.54
CA ILE A 4 -5.52 5.67 -6.61
C ILE A 4 -4.78 5.97 -5.30
N ALA A 5 -5.50 6.13 -4.19
CA ALA A 5 -4.90 6.33 -2.89
C ALA A 5 -4.83 5.02 -2.11
N VAL A 6 -3.65 4.66 -1.60
CA VAL A 6 -3.49 3.55 -0.66
C VAL A 6 -3.47 4.13 0.76
N TYR A 7 -4.60 4.02 1.44
CA TYR A 7 -4.83 4.73 2.69
C TYR A 7 -5.26 3.80 3.83
N SER A 8 -4.73 4.03 5.01
CA SER A 8 -5.17 3.40 6.25
C SER A 8 -4.71 4.24 7.44
N MET A 9 -5.57 4.41 8.43
CA MET A 9 -5.24 5.07 9.70
C MET A 9 -4.24 4.28 10.54
N LYS A 10 -4.07 2.99 10.26
CA LYS A 10 -3.20 2.10 11.04
C LYS A 10 -1.83 2.04 10.39
N GLY A 11 -0.77 2.21 11.19
CA GLY A 11 0.61 1.97 10.78
C GLY A 11 0.90 0.48 10.61
N GLY A 12 1.90 0.13 9.78
CA GLY A 12 2.40 -1.22 9.62
C GLY A 12 1.44 -2.21 8.94
N VAL A 13 0.44 -1.75 8.18
CA VAL A 13 -0.51 -2.62 7.45
C VAL A 13 -0.11 -2.94 6.01
N GLY A 14 1.06 -2.43 5.56
CA GLY A 14 1.59 -2.67 4.22
C GLY A 14 1.20 -1.64 3.17
N LYS A 15 0.80 -0.40 3.56
CA LYS A 15 0.46 0.67 2.62
C LYS A 15 1.55 0.90 1.57
N THR A 16 2.73 1.28 2.02
CA THR A 16 3.86 1.63 1.16
C THR A 16 4.25 0.49 0.23
N THR A 17 4.35 -0.74 0.74
CA THR A 17 4.64 -1.91 -0.10
C THR A 17 3.55 -2.13 -1.16
N MET A 18 2.29 -1.92 -0.79
CA MET A 18 1.15 -2.02 -1.71
C MET A 18 1.18 -0.90 -2.76
N SER A 19 1.47 0.33 -2.35
CA SER A 19 1.59 1.49 -3.25
C SER A 19 2.68 1.26 -4.30
N VAL A 20 3.84 0.80 -3.87
CA VAL A 20 4.99 0.51 -4.73
C VAL A 20 4.69 -0.61 -5.73
N ASP A 21 4.15 -1.75 -5.25
CA ASP A 21 3.84 -2.88 -6.13
C ASP A 21 2.72 -2.55 -7.13
N LEU A 22 1.69 -1.83 -6.71
CA LEU A 22 0.61 -1.38 -7.60
C LEU A 22 1.12 -0.40 -8.65
N ALA A 23 1.92 0.60 -8.28
CA ALA A 23 2.50 1.56 -9.21
C ALA A 23 3.38 0.84 -10.25
N TRP A 24 4.18 -0.12 -9.80
CA TRP A 24 4.98 -0.96 -10.69
C TRP A 24 4.09 -1.77 -11.66
N ARG A 25 3.00 -2.37 -11.18
CA ARG A 25 2.10 -3.16 -12.03
C ARG A 25 1.35 -2.30 -13.04
N PHE A 26 0.88 -1.13 -12.66
CA PHE A 26 0.29 -0.19 -13.61
C PHE A 26 1.28 0.18 -14.72
N ALA A 27 2.56 0.37 -14.37
CA ALA A 27 3.60 0.69 -15.33
C ALA A 27 4.01 -0.51 -16.20
N GLN A 28 4.38 -1.63 -15.58
CA GLN A 28 5.01 -2.75 -16.29
C GLN A 28 4.01 -3.74 -16.88
N VAL A 29 2.90 -3.99 -16.19
CA VAL A 29 1.86 -4.93 -16.63
C VAL A 29 0.77 -4.19 -17.41
N GLY A 30 0.28 -3.08 -16.88
CA GLY A 30 -0.75 -2.26 -17.52
C GLY A 30 -0.23 -1.40 -18.68
N GLY A 31 1.08 -1.16 -18.78
CA GLY A 31 1.70 -0.35 -19.83
C GLY A 31 1.39 1.15 -19.74
N HIS A 32 0.99 1.63 -18.55
CA HIS A 32 0.65 3.03 -18.32
C HIS A 32 1.84 3.84 -17.81
N GLU A 33 2.01 5.06 -18.32
CA GLU A 33 2.84 6.04 -17.62
C GLU A 33 2.25 6.27 -16.23
N THR A 34 3.02 5.94 -15.19
CA THR A 34 2.56 5.88 -13.81
C THR A 34 3.41 6.76 -12.92
N LEU A 35 2.76 7.56 -12.08
CA LEU A 35 3.41 8.35 -11.05
C LEU A 35 3.09 7.75 -9.68
N LEU A 36 4.12 7.42 -8.91
CA LEU A 36 4.01 7.15 -7.49
C LEU A 36 4.32 8.44 -6.72
N TYR A 37 3.37 8.91 -5.93
CA TYR A 37 3.57 10.09 -5.09
C TYR A 37 3.55 9.67 -3.62
N ASP A 38 4.70 9.76 -2.98
CA ASP A 38 4.87 9.49 -1.56
C ASP A 38 4.49 10.72 -0.74
N LEU A 39 3.45 10.60 0.08
CA LEU A 39 2.95 11.66 0.96
C LEU A 39 3.28 11.38 2.45
N ASP A 40 3.95 10.24 2.74
CA ASP A 40 4.38 9.91 4.09
C ASP A 40 5.77 10.49 4.37
N PRO A 41 5.94 11.40 5.35
CA PRO A 41 7.25 11.99 5.70
C PRO A 41 8.35 10.97 6.00
N GLN A 42 8.03 9.68 6.14
CA GLN A 42 9.01 8.62 6.34
C GLN A 42 9.75 8.24 5.05
N GLY A 43 9.27 8.65 3.86
CA GLY A 43 9.94 8.41 2.59
C GLY A 43 10.04 6.93 2.17
N GLY A 44 9.10 6.11 2.64
CA GLY A 44 9.16 4.66 2.47
C GLY A 44 9.09 4.20 1.02
N ALA A 45 8.31 4.87 0.18
CA ALA A 45 8.15 4.47 -1.22
C ALA A 45 9.45 4.68 -2.02
N GLY A 46 10.14 5.80 -1.82
CA GLY A 46 11.44 6.06 -2.41
C GLY A 46 12.46 5.00 -1.99
N PHE A 47 12.54 4.70 -0.70
CA PHE A 47 13.42 3.65 -0.18
C PHE A 47 13.18 2.30 -0.84
N LEU A 48 11.92 1.85 -0.96
CA LEU A 48 11.58 0.55 -1.55
C LEU A 48 11.86 0.47 -3.07
N LEU A 49 11.94 1.62 -3.76
CA LEU A 49 12.33 1.70 -5.17
C LEU A 49 13.84 1.92 -5.39
N GLY A 50 14.63 1.91 -4.33
CA GLY A 50 16.08 2.09 -4.40
C GLY A 50 16.53 3.52 -4.63
N HIS A 51 15.64 4.51 -4.40
CA HIS A 51 16.03 5.92 -4.38
C HIS A 51 16.72 6.26 -3.07
N GLU A 52 17.73 7.12 -3.16
CA GLU A 52 18.37 7.70 -1.99
C GLU A 52 17.63 8.97 -1.57
N GLU A 53 17.62 9.24 -0.26
CA GLU A 53 17.04 10.50 0.24
C GLU A 53 17.77 11.71 -0.36
N ARG A 54 17.01 12.65 -0.88
CA ARG A 54 17.58 13.92 -1.33
C ARG A 54 18.11 14.70 -0.13
N LYS A 55 19.32 15.22 -0.25
CA LYS A 55 19.93 16.10 0.78
C LYS A 55 19.16 17.41 0.98
N VAL A 56 18.36 17.83 0.01
CA VAL A 56 17.59 19.08 0.06
C VAL A 56 16.11 18.74 0.17
N GLN A 57 15.54 19.07 1.32
CA GLN A 57 14.13 18.83 1.64
C GLN A 57 13.25 19.86 0.93
N LYS A 58 12.45 19.42 -0.03
CA LYS A 58 11.60 20.28 -0.85
C LYS A 58 10.21 19.73 -1.15
N ALA A 59 9.86 18.53 -0.64
CA ALA A 59 8.59 17.89 -0.98
C ALA A 59 7.39 18.80 -0.66
N ILE A 60 7.44 19.56 0.43
CA ILE A 60 6.40 20.49 0.82
C ILE A 60 6.21 21.64 -0.18
N SER A 61 7.26 22.00 -0.95
CA SER A 61 7.18 23.10 -1.93
C SER A 61 6.15 22.85 -3.03
N ALA A 62 5.84 21.57 -3.30
CA ALA A 62 4.78 21.18 -4.21
C ALA A 62 3.42 21.83 -3.85
N PHE A 63 3.18 22.04 -2.56
CA PHE A 63 1.92 22.56 -2.05
C PHE A 63 1.86 24.10 -1.97
N HIS A 64 2.99 24.81 -2.15
CA HIS A 64 3.02 26.28 -2.09
C HIS A 64 2.33 26.91 -3.30
N HIS A 65 2.41 26.29 -4.47
CA HIS A 65 1.85 26.81 -5.70
C HIS A 65 0.86 25.81 -6.31
N ALA A 66 -0.22 26.29 -6.88
CA ALA A 66 -1.19 25.47 -7.61
C ALA A 66 -0.65 25.19 -9.04
N ARG A 67 0.44 24.42 -9.13
CA ARG A 67 1.05 23.99 -10.41
C ARG A 67 1.56 22.57 -10.29
N ALA A 68 1.84 21.93 -11.44
CA ALA A 68 2.44 20.61 -11.44
C ALA A 68 3.84 20.65 -10.82
N PRO A 69 4.17 19.75 -9.88
CA PRO A 69 5.48 19.69 -9.23
C PRO A 69 6.51 18.94 -10.08
N ARG A 70 6.67 19.35 -11.36
CA ARG A 70 7.52 18.64 -12.34
C ARG A 70 8.98 18.58 -11.93
N ASP A 71 9.47 19.58 -11.23
CA ASP A 71 10.83 19.66 -10.67
C ASP A 71 11.11 18.67 -9.53
N LEU A 72 10.07 18.03 -9.00
CA LEU A 72 10.16 16.98 -7.98
C LEU A 72 10.00 15.58 -8.56
N ILE A 73 9.61 15.45 -9.83
CA ILE A 73 9.42 14.14 -10.47
C ILE A 73 10.78 13.55 -10.83
N GLU A 74 11.03 12.33 -10.38
CA GLU A 74 12.22 11.55 -10.67
C GLU A 74 11.88 10.28 -11.43
N PRO A 75 12.66 9.92 -12.46
CA PRO A 75 12.54 8.61 -13.09
C PRO A 75 12.99 7.54 -12.09
N THR A 76 12.37 6.36 -12.16
CA THR A 76 12.83 5.19 -11.42
C THR A 76 13.65 4.26 -12.32
N ARG A 77 14.19 3.18 -11.76
CA ARG A 77 14.83 2.10 -12.53
C ARG A 77 13.85 1.31 -13.40
N ASN A 78 12.55 1.52 -13.20
CA ASN A 78 11.48 0.82 -13.89
C ASN A 78 10.90 1.73 -14.96
N ASP A 79 10.87 1.25 -16.20
CA ASP A 79 10.27 1.98 -17.32
C ASP A 79 8.83 2.43 -16.97
N ARG A 80 8.43 3.61 -17.42
CA ARG A 80 7.09 4.19 -17.21
C ARG A 80 6.68 4.39 -15.75
N LEU A 81 7.60 4.26 -14.80
CA LEU A 81 7.35 4.55 -13.39
C LEU A 81 8.20 5.72 -12.94
N SER A 82 7.54 6.82 -12.62
CA SER A 82 8.15 8.00 -12.02
C SER A 82 7.77 8.11 -10.54
N LEU A 83 8.57 8.81 -9.77
CA LEU A 83 8.40 9.02 -8.34
C LEU A 83 8.41 10.50 -7.99
N ILE A 84 7.48 10.95 -7.16
CA ILE A 84 7.69 12.12 -6.29
C ILE A 84 7.94 11.58 -4.89
N GLY A 85 9.18 11.67 -4.45
CA GLY A 85 9.60 11.19 -3.12
C GLY A 85 9.14 12.14 -2.02
N ALA A 86 8.89 11.57 -0.83
CA ALA A 86 8.68 12.33 0.40
C ALA A 86 10.00 12.70 1.05
N ASP A 87 9.96 13.73 1.89
CA ASP A 87 11.00 14.09 2.82
C ASP A 87 10.43 14.68 4.13
N GLN A 88 11.29 14.97 5.09
CA GLN A 88 10.89 15.45 6.41
C GLN A 88 10.08 16.76 6.39
N SER A 89 10.17 17.56 5.32
CA SER A 89 9.41 18.81 5.20
C SER A 89 7.90 18.58 5.19
N LEU A 90 7.44 17.40 4.75
CA LEU A 90 6.00 17.06 4.76
C LEU A 90 5.39 16.95 6.17
N ARG A 91 6.20 16.95 7.24
CA ARG A 91 5.68 17.00 8.63
C ARG A 91 4.90 18.28 8.90
N ASP A 92 5.28 19.37 8.27
CA ASP A 92 4.63 20.67 8.44
C ASP A 92 3.42 20.85 7.49
N LEU A 93 3.22 19.92 6.57
CA LEU A 93 2.16 20.00 5.56
C LEU A 93 0.75 20.19 6.15
N PRO A 94 0.32 19.49 7.22
CA PRO A 94 -1.00 19.69 7.82
C PRO A 94 -1.21 21.15 8.26
N VAL A 95 -0.22 21.72 8.93
CA VAL A 95 -0.27 23.11 9.41
C VAL A 95 -0.33 24.10 8.25
N GLN A 96 0.42 23.85 7.18
CA GLN A 96 0.39 24.70 6.01
C GLN A 96 -0.93 24.65 5.27
N LEU A 97 -1.50 23.46 5.06
CA LEU A 97 -2.80 23.29 4.42
C LEU A 97 -3.91 23.97 5.20
N ALA A 98 -3.90 23.86 6.54
CA ALA A 98 -4.83 24.56 7.41
C ALA A 98 -4.73 26.10 7.27
N ARG A 99 -3.50 26.65 7.18
CA ARG A 99 -3.27 28.10 6.99
C ARG A 99 -3.74 28.60 5.63
N ILE A 100 -3.51 27.83 4.57
CA ILE A 100 -3.91 28.18 3.22
C ILE A 100 -5.43 28.09 3.04
N GLY A 101 -6.11 27.26 3.85
CA GLY A 101 -7.56 27.01 3.74
C GLY A 101 -7.97 26.31 2.43
N ALA A 102 -7.01 25.77 1.69
CA ALA A 102 -7.25 25.18 0.36
C ALA A 102 -7.67 23.73 0.48
N LYS A 103 -8.96 23.45 0.32
CA LYS A 103 -9.52 22.08 0.44
C LYS A 103 -9.18 21.14 -0.73
N LYS A 104 -8.72 21.65 -1.88
CA LYS A 104 -8.50 20.89 -3.13
C LYS A 104 -7.10 21.08 -3.72
N ARG A 105 -6.10 21.42 -2.90
CA ARG A 105 -4.76 21.73 -3.40
C ARG A 105 -4.12 20.53 -4.12
N LEU A 106 -4.17 19.36 -3.50
CA LEU A 106 -3.64 18.13 -4.11
C LEU A 106 -4.36 17.79 -5.42
N ALA A 107 -5.70 17.82 -5.43
CA ALA A 107 -6.48 17.55 -6.63
C ALA A 107 -6.13 18.52 -7.79
N GLN A 108 -5.97 19.81 -7.47
CA GLN A 108 -5.54 20.82 -8.45
C GLN A 108 -4.14 20.52 -9.01
N MET A 109 -3.18 20.21 -8.13
CA MET A 109 -1.82 19.85 -8.57
C MET A 109 -1.83 18.63 -9.50
N LEU A 110 -2.54 17.57 -9.13
CA LEU A 110 -2.63 16.35 -9.93
C LEU A 110 -3.34 16.59 -11.27
N SER A 111 -4.31 17.51 -11.34
CA SER A 111 -5.01 17.85 -12.58
C SER A 111 -4.08 18.41 -13.68
N PHE A 112 -3.00 19.10 -13.31
CA PHE A 112 -1.99 19.60 -14.25
C PHE A 112 -1.12 18.49 -14.86
N MET A 113 -1.15 17.29 -14.30
CA MET A 113 -0.43 16.12 -14.81
C MET A 113 -1.34 15.18 -15.62
N LYS A 114 -2.59 15.59 -15.82
CA LYS A 114 -3.55 14.88 -16.66
C LYS A 114 -3.05 14.84 -18.11
N GLY A 115 -2.89 13.64 -18.65
CA GLY A 115 -2.35 13.44 -19.99
C GLY A 115 -0.89 12.96 -19.99
N GLU A 116 -0.10 13.30 -18.97
CA GLU A 116 1.25 12.77 -18.79
C GLU A 116 1.23 11.43 -18.02
N TYR A 117 0.39 11.35 -16.97
CA TYR A 117 0.27 10.16 -16.11
C TYR A 117 -1.16 9.63 -16.09
N PRO A 118 -1.50 8.64 -16.92
CA PRO A 118 -2.78 7.93 -16.86
C PRO A 118 -3.07 7.29 -15.53
N ARG A 119 -2.04 6.91 -14.76
CA ARG A 119 -2.14 6.34 -13.42
C ARG A 119 -1.30 7.14 -12.42
N ILE A 120 -1.91 7.53 -11.32
CA ILE A 120 -1.23 8.15 -10.17
C ILE A 120 -1.57 7.33 -8.93
N VAL A 121 -0.55 6.84 -8.24
CA VAL A 121 -0.69 6.13 -6.97
C VAL A 121 -0.19 7.02 -5.85
N LEU A 122 -1.03 7.25 -4.83
CA LEU A 122 -0.68 8.02 -3.64
C LEU A 122 -0.35 7.05 -2.50
N ASP A 123 0.89 7.10 -2.01
CA ASP A 123 1.25 6.45 -0.74
C ASP A 123 0.95 7.39 0.41
N CYS A 124 0.02 7.01 1.28
CA CYS A 124 -0.60 7.91 2.24
C CYS A 124 -0.09 7.70 3.66
N PRO A 125 0.13 8.78 4.43
CA PRO A 125 0.48 8.68 5.84
C PRO A 125 -0.66 8.07 6.67
N PRO A 126 -0.36 7.42 7.83
CA PRO A 126 -1.37 6.76 8.67
C PRO A 126 -2.05 7.75 9.64
N MET A 127 -2.68 8.80 9.15
CA MET A 127 -3.30 9.83 9.99
C MET A 127 -4.60 10.37 9.40
N ILE A 128 -5.43 10.99 10.25
CA ILE A 128 -6.58 11.78 9.85
C ILE A 128 -6.29 13.23 10.21
N ASN A 129 -6.10 14.04 9.19
CA ASN A 129 -5.85 15.47 9.27
C ASN A 129 -6.11 16.10 7.91
N GLU A 130 -5.69 17.33 7.71
CA GLU A 130 -5.84 18.10 6.48
C GLU A 130 -5.24 17.38 5.26
N VAL A 131 -4.15 16.61 5.44
CA VAL A 131 -3.53 15.83 4.36
C VAL A 131 -4.46 14.71 3.91
N SER A 132 -5.07 13.96 4.86
CA SER A 132 -6.02 12.91 4.52
C SER A 132 -7.28 13.46 3.83
N GLU A 133 -7.72 14.68 4.20
CA GLU A 133 -8.81 15.36 3.51
C GLU A 133 -8.47 15.68 2.06
N GLN A 134 -7.24 16.17 1.79
CA GLN A 134 -6.74 16.41 0.43
C GLN A 134 -6.68 15.13 -0.40
N ILE A 135 -6.25 14.03 0.23
CA ILE A 135 -6.17 12.71 -0.42
C ILE A 135 -7.57 12.21 -0.80
N MET A 136 -8.53 12.28 0.13
CA MET A 136 -9.91 11.85 -0.11
C MET A 136 -10.60 12.70 -1.19
N GLU A 137 -10.24 13.97 -1.34
CA GLU A 137 -10.76 14.86 -2.37
C GLU A 137 -10.09 14.64 -3.74
N ALA A 138 -8.84 14.20 -3.76
CA ALA A 138 -8.06 14.01 -4.99
C ALA A 138 -8.20 12.61 -5.59
N ALA A 139 -8.54 11.60 -4.79
CA ALA A 139 -8.59 10.22 -5.21
C ALA A 139 -9.85 9.89 -6.01
N ASP A 140 -9.70 9.10 -7.07
CA ASP A 140 -10.81 8.48 -7.80
C ASP A 140 -11.18 7.12 -7.19
N LEU A 141 -10.25 6.49 -6.46
CA LEU A 141 -10.43 5.20 -5.79
C LEU A 141 -9.50 5.11 -4.58
N ILE A 142 -10.03 4.63 -3.44
CA ILE A 142 -9.24 4.42 -2.23
C ILE A 142 -9.09 2.92 -1.99
N VAL A 143 -7.84 2.44 -1.91
CA VAL A 143 -7.47 1.09 -1.51
C VAL A 143 -7.15 1.09 -0.03
N VAL A 144 -7.81 0.23 0.75
CA VAL A 144 -7.62 0.17 2.21
C VAL A 144 -7.07 -1.20 2.61
N PRO A 145 -5.76 -1.32 2.91
CA PRO A 145 -5.21 -2.55 3.47
C PRO A 145 -5.69 -2.77 4.91
N LEU A 146 -6.28 -3.94 5.16
CA LEU A 146 -6.91 -4.33 6.41
C LEU A 146 -6.41 -5.71 6.86
N PRO A 147 -5.54 -5.78 7.87
CA PRO A 147 -5.27 -7.05 8.56
C PRO A 147 -6.53 -7.58 9.22
N ALA A 148 -6.65 -8.92 9.33
CA ALA A 148 -7.78 -9.57 9.99
C ALA A 148 -7.73 -9.33 11.53
N SER A 149 -8.10 -8.15 11.97
CA SER A 149 -8.15 -7.78 13.40
C SER A 149 -9.31 -6.84 13.70
N PRO A 150 -9.93 -6.94 14.91
CA PRO A 150 -11.02 -6.05 15.32
C PRO A 150 -10.65 -4.56 15.28
N LEU A 151 -9.40 -4.22 15.61
CA LEU A 151 -8.93 -2.83 15.54
C LEU A 151 -8.85 -2.32 14.10
N ALA A 152 -8.48 -3.18 13.13
CA ALA A 152 -8.48 -2.80 11.72
C ALA A 152 -9.92 -2.61 11.20
N ALA A 153 -10.84 -3.47 11.60
CA ALA A 153 -12.26 -3.33 11.27
C ALA A 153 -12.84 -2.01 11.80
N ARG A 154 -12.55 -1.66 13.06
CA ARG A 154 -12.95 -0.37 13.65
C ARG A 154 -12.39 0.82 12.90
N ALA A 155 -11.09 0.78 12.55
CA ALA A 155 -10.46 1.83 11.77
C ALA A 155 -11.10 1.99 10.38
N PHE A 156 -11.46 0.88 9.74
CA PHE A 156 -12.15 0.89 8.46
C PHE A 156 -13.56 1.49 8.56
N GLY A 157 -14.32 1.12 9.60
CA GLY A 157 -15.62 1.74 9.88
C GLY A 157 -15.52 3.26 10.03
N PHE A 158 -14.46 3.74 10.68
CA PHE A 158 -14.22 5.17 10.80
C PHE A 158 -13.95 5.82 9.44
N ILE A 159 -13.07 5.25 8.60
CA ILE A 159 -12.79 5.76 7.25
C ILE A 159 -14.08 5.85 6.43
N ARG A 160 -14.92 4.81 6.45
CA ARG A 160 -16.20 4.79 5.74
C ARG A 160 -17.14 5.91 6.21
N ASN A 161 -17.24 6.11 7.52
CA ASN A 161 -18.08 7.15 8.10
C ASN A 161 -17.59 8.55 7.72
N GLU A 162 -16.26 8.78 7.67
CA GLU A 162 -15.71 10.07 7.22
C GLU A 162 -15.98 10.32 5.73
N LEU A 163 -15.83 9.30 4.90
CA LEU A 163 -16.15 9.40 3.47
C LEU A 163 -17.64 9.63 3.24
N ALA A 164 -18.52 8.94 3.96
CA ALA A 164 -19.96 9.07 3.80
C ALA A 164 -20.51 10.49 4.11
N LYS A 165 -19.74 11.33 4.83
CA LYS A 165 -20.07 12.73 5.04
C LYS A 165 -19.89 13.61 3.81
N ARG A 166 -19.26 13.09 2.75
CA ARG A 166 -18.88 13.85 1.54
C ARG A 166 -19.71 13.38 0.35
N PRO A 167 -20.54 14.22 -0.25
CA PRO A 167 -21.23 13.89 -1.49
C PRO A 167 -20.20 13.54 -2.59
N GLY A 168 -20.44 12.46 -3.31
CA GLY A 168 -19.57 12.05 -4.40
C GLY A 168 -18.18 11.54 -3.98
N HIS A 169 -18.05 11.06 -2.73
CA HIS A 169 -16.78 10.47 -2.26
C HIS A 169 -16.30 9.32 -3.16
N PRO A 170 -14.98 9.10 -3.28
CA PRO A 170 -14.45 8.00 -4.06
C PRO A 170 -14.90 6.64 -3.49
N PRO A 171 -15.10 5.63 -4.35
CA PRO A 171 -15.33 4.26 -3.91
C PRO A 171 -14.12 3.74 -3.13
N VAL A 172 -14.41 2.79 -2.22
CA VAL A 172 -13.39 2.16 -1.38
C VAL A 172 -13.26 0.69 -1.75
N LEU A 173 -12.04 0.24 -1.98
CA LEU A 173 -11.68 -1.16 -2.18
C LEU A 173 -10.92 -1.67 -0.95
N PRO A 174 -11.57 -2.40 -0.04
CA PRO A 174 -10.88 -3.04 1.06
C PRO A 174 -10.06 -4.23 0.56
N VAL A 175 -8.87 -4.42 1.14
CA VAL A 175 -7.95 -5.51 0.81
C VAL A 175 -7.57 -6.23 2.09
N LEU A 176 -7.78 -7.54 2.16
CA LEU A 176 -7.35 -8.34 3.31
C LEU A 176 -5.83 -8.51 3.26
N SER A 177 -5.12 -7.70 4.04
CA SER A 177 -3.65 -7.68 4.08
C SER A 177 -3.09 -8.57 5.18
N MET A 178 -1.84 -9.03 5.01
CA MET A 178 -1.12 -9.86 5.98
C MET A 178 -1.92 -11.11 6.39
N TYR A 179 -2.63 -11.70 5.44
CA TYR A 179 -3.47 -12.86 5.68
C TYR A 179 -2.63 -14.10 6.01
N ASP A 180 -2.91 -14.74 7.14
CA ASP A 180 -2.31 -16.01 7.53
C ASP A 180 -3.41 -17.05 7.72
N GLN A 181 -3.50 -17.99 6.79
CA GLN A 181 -4.52 -19.05 6.80
C GLN A 181 -4.42 -20.00 8.00
N ARG A 182 -3.29 -20.04 8.72
CA ARG A 182 -3.12 -20.86 9.93
C ARG A 182 -3.89 -20.29 11.13
N ARG A 183 -4.18 -18.99 11.13
CA ARG A 183 -4.86 -18.28 12.22
C ARG A 183 -6.38 -18.39 12.06
N LYS A 184 -7.05 -18.89 13.11
CA LYS A 184 -8.52 -19.08 13.12
C LYS A 184 -9.30 -17.80 12.80
N LEU A 185 -8.93 -16.66 13.41
CA LEU A 185 -9.58 -15.38 13.16
C LEU A 185 -9.43 -14.94 11.69
N HIS A 186 -8.26 -15.14 11.07
CA HIS A 186 -8.03 -14.77 9.69
C HIS A 186 -8.93 -15.58 8.73
N ARG A 187 -9.05 -16.91 8.95
CA ARG A 187 -9.96 -17.74 8.17
C ARG A 187 -11.41 -17.28 8.32
N TRP A 188 -11.85 -17.07 9.57
CA TRP A 188 -13.20 -16.61 9.84
C TRP A 188 -13.51 -15.29 9.12
N VAL A 189 -12.59 -14.29 9.21
CA VAL A 189 -12.74 -13.00 8.50
C VAL A 189 -12.81 -13.20 6.99
N ARG A 190 -11.93 -14.05 6.43
CA ARG A 190 -11.94 -14.36 4.99
C ARG A 190 -13.26 -14.96 4.52
N GLU A 191 -13.82 -15.85 5.29
CA GLU A 191 -15.03 -16.59 4.92
C GLU A 191 -16.32 -15.77 5.14
N ASN A 192 -16.37 -14.91 6.16
CA ASN A 192 -17.61 -14.27 6.59
C ASN A 192 -17.67 -12.75 6.32
N ALA A 193 -16.56 -12.03 6.38
CA ALA A 193 -16.54 -10.58 6.24
C ALA A 193 -15.83 -10.10 4.97
N ALA A 194 -14.86 -10.86 4.47
CA ALA A 194 -13.99 -10.48 3.38
C ALA A 194 -13.99 -11.51 2.22
N ALA A 195 -15.11 -12.22 2.01
CA ALA A 195 -15.22 -13.32 1.04
C ALA A 195 -14.81 -12.87 -0.39
N ASN A 196 -15.19 -11.66 -0.77
CA ASN A 196 -14.97 -11.11 -2.11
C ASN A 196 -13.81 -10.07 -2.17
N TRP A 197 -13.05 -9.91 -1.08
CA TRP A 197 -11.95 -8.94 -1.08
C TRP A 197 -10.70 -9.56 -1.69
N PRO A 198 -9.85 -8.78 -2.39
CA PRO A 198 -8.51 -9.20 -2.70
C PRO A 198 -7.74 -9.54 -1.43
N VAL A 199 -6.84 -10.52 -1.52
CA VAL A 199 -6.07 -11.03 -0.37
C VAL A 199 -4.60 -10.95 -0.65
N ILE A 200 -3.86 -10.28 0.22
CA ILE A 200 -2.39 -10.30 0.24
C ILE A 200 -1.96 -11.14 1.43
N PRO A 201 -1.42 -12.34 1.20
CA PRO A 201 -0.95 -13.19 2.28
C PRO A 201 0.29 -12.61 2.96
N GLN A 202 0.46 -12.94 4.24
CA GLN A 202 1.71 -12.69 4.93
C GLN A 202 2.81 -13.54 4.30
N SER A 203 3.94 -12.92 3.95
CA SER A 203 5.01 -13.59 3.22
C SER A 203 6.36 -12.94 3.50
N SER A 204 7.39 -13.76 3.70
CA SER A 204 8.78 -13.29 3.79
C SER A 204 9.27 -12.61 2.52
N HIS A 205 8.72 -12.95 1.35
CA HIS A 205 9.05 -12.24 0.11
C HIS A 205 8.59 -10.77 0.16
N VAL A 206 7.50 -10.45 0.85
CA VAL A 206 7.08 -9.06 1.07
C VAL A 206 8.08 -8.31 1.96
N GLU A 207 8.64 -8.96 2.97
CA GLU A 207 9.69 -8.39 3.82
C GLU A 207 10.99 -8.15 3.03
N GLN A 208 11.31 -9.04 2.08
CA GLN A 208 12.48 -8.91 1.20
C GLN A 208 12.40 -7.70 0.24
N VAL A 209 11.21 -7.15 -0.02
CA VAL A 209 11.07 -5.91 -0.82
C VAL A 209 11.94 -4.78 -0.25
N ALA A 210 11.96 -4.63 1.08
CA ALA A 210 12.78 -3.62 1.75
C ALA A 210 14.28 -3.92 1.69
N VAL A 211 14.68 -5.18 1.69
CA VAL A 211 16.07 -5.61 1.59
C VAL A 211 16.60 -5.45 0.17
N ARG A 212 15.81 -5.88 -0.82
CA ARG A 212 16.19 -5.82 -2.24
C ARG A 212 15.98 -4.45 -2.86
N ARG A 213 15.11 -3.63 -2.24
CA ARG A 213 14.71 -2.32 -2.76
C ARG A 213 14.10 -2.43 -4.17
N GLU A 214 13.29 -3.46 -4.35
CA GLU A 214 12.61 -3.80 -5.60
C GLU A 214 11.18 -4.29 -5.33
N PRO A 215 10.19 -4.00 -6.21
CA PRO A 215 8.84 -4.55 -6.10
C PRO A 215 8.85 -6.07 -6.13
N ILE A 216 7.92 -6.70 -5.37
CA ILE A 216 7.89 -8.17 -5.24
C ILE A 216 7.77 -8.89 -6.60
N ALA A 217 7.08 -8.29 -7.56
CA ALA A 217 6.91 -8.87 -8.88
C ALA A 217 8.22 -8.94 -9.68
N ALA A 218 9.23 -8.12 -9.36
CA ALA A 218 10.52 -8.13 -10.05
C ALA A 218 11.38 -9.34 -9.69
N PHE A 219 11.25 -9.87 -8.47
CA PHE A 219 12.12 -10.98 -8.01
C PHE A 219 11.36 -12.24 -7.54
N ALA A 220 10.08 -12.15 -7.22
CA ALA A 220 9.27 -13.26 -6.72
C ALA A 220 7.85 -13.27 -7.29
N ASN A 221 7.72 -13.10 -8.61
CA ASN A 221 6.43 -13.02 -9.32
C ASN A 221 5.58 -14.30 -9.15
N TRP A 222 6.22 -15.44 -8.92
CA TRP A 222 5.60 -16.74 -8.68
C TRP A 222 5.04 -16.92 -7.27
N SER A 223 5.42 -16.06 -6.32
CA SER A 223 5.04 -16.19 -4.92
C SER A 223 3.53 -15.95 -4.70
N PRO A 224 2.92 -16.58 -3.67
CA PRO A 224 1.51 -16.34 -3.35
C PRO A 224 1.18 -14.87 -3.08
N ALA A 225 2.12 -14.12 -2.49
CA ALA A 225 1.94 -12.70 -2.24
C ALA A 225 1.94 -11.90 -3.55
N SER A 226 2.85 -12.18 -4.49
CA SER A 226 2.85 -11.53 -5.80
C SER A 226 1.58 -11.82 -6.59
N LYS A 227 1.06 -13.06 -6.53
CA LYS A 227 -0.25 -13.41 -7.12
C LYS A 227 -1.41 -12.65 -6.47
N GLY A 228 -1.35 -12.44 -5.16
CA GLY A 228 -2.32 -11.59 -4.45
C GLY A 228 -2.31 -10.14 -4.95
N PHE A 229 -1.14 -9.57 -5.17
CA PHE A 229 -1.01 -8.24 -5.79
C PHE A 229 -1.46 -8.20 -7.25
N GLU A 230 -1.23 -9.26 -8.01
CA GLU A 230 -1.74 -9.39 -9.38
C GLU A 230 -3.27 -9.38 -9.41
N GLN A 231 -3.92 -10.14 -8.53
CA GLN A 231 -5.38 -10.14 -8.37
C GLN A 231 -5.92 -8.77 -7.94
N LEU A 232 -5.21 -8.10 -7.02
CA LEU A 232 -5.56 -6.74 -6.60
C LEU A 232 -5.46 -5.75 -7.78
N HIS A 233 -4.38 -5.81 -8.56
CA HIS A 233 -4.22 -4.97 -9.76
C HIS A 233 -5.35 -5.21 -10.76
N ALA A 234 -5.70 -6.46 -11.05
CA ALA A 234 -6.81 -6.79 -11.95
C ALA A 234 -8.16 -6.27 -11.43
N ALA A 235 -8.41 -6.38 -10.13
CA ALA A 235 -9.62 -5.84 -9.50
C ALA A 235 -9.68 -4.30 -9.60
N LEU A 236 -8.54 -3.62 -9.45
CA LEU A 236 -8.43 -2.17 -9.61
C LEU A 236 -8.71 -1.74 -11.04
N GLU A 237 -8.08 -2.37 -12.05
CA GLU A 237 -8.32 -2.06 -13.46
C GLU A 237 -9.79 -2.29 -13.84
N SER A 238 -10.41 -3.38 -13.37
CA SER A 238 -11.84 -3.63 -13.56
C SER A 238 -12.70 -2.53 -12.92
N LYS A 239 -12.35 -2.09 -11.71
CA LYS A 239 -13.08 -1.01 -11.03
C LYS A 239 -12.92 0.33 -11.72
N LEU A 240 -11.71 0.65 -12.16
CA LEU A 240 -11.43 1.87 -12.93
C LEU A 240 -12.18 1.88 -14.26
N ALA A 241 -12.29 0.73 -14.93
CA ALA A 241 -13.10 0.62 -16.15
C ALA A 241 -14.58 0.92 -15.90
N GLN A 242 -15.15 0.39 -14.80
CA GLN A 242 -16.53 0.69 -14.37
C GLN A 242 -16.75 2.18 -14.08
N LEU A 243 -15.71 2.88 -13.62
CA LEU A 243 -15.74 4.33 -13.36
C LEU A 243 -15.49 5.18 -14.62
N GLY A 244 -15.26 4.57 -15.80
CA GLY A 244 -14.90 5.29 -17.03
C GLY A 244 -13.48 5.83 -17.01
N LEU A 245 -12.60 5.31 -16.15
CA LEU A 245 -11.21 5.75 -15.96
C LEU A 245 -10.17 4.78 -16.53
N ALA A 246 -10.62 3.70 -17.20
CA ALA A 246 -9.74 2.83 -17.97
C ALA A 246 -9.22 3.61 -19.17
N GLY A 247 -7.97 4.05 -19.13
CA GLY A 247 -7.29 4.60 -20.30
C GLY A 247 -6.65 3.48 -21.11
N PRO A 248 -6.49 3.64 -22.45
CA PRO A 248 -5.66 2.71 -23.21
C PRO A 248 -4.22 2.76 -22.69
N PRO A 249 -3.49 1.63 -22.67
CA PRO A 249 -2.07 1.63 -22.35
C PRO A 249 -1.33 2.50 -23.37
N GLN A 250 -0.44 3.37 -22.89
CA GLN A 250 0.37 4.21 -23.77
C GLN A 250 1.66 3.46 -24.16
N GLY A 251 1.66 2.91 -25.39
CA GLY A 251 2.82 2.23 -25.98
C GLY A 251 3.00 0.76 -25.54
N GLY A 252 3.31 -0.12 -26.50
CA GLY A 252 3.65 -1.54 -26.36
C GLY A 252 2.77 -2.34 -25.38
N GLY A 253 2.17 -3.43 -25.83
CA GLY A 253 1.30 -4.26 -25.00
C GLY A 253 1.88 -4.70 -23.67
N PRO A 254 1.09 -5.32 -22.79
CA PRO A 254 1.52 -5.76 -21.47
C PRO A 254 2.77 -6.64 -21.59
N ARG A 255 3.83 -6.26 -20.86
CA ARG A 255 5.03 -7.12 -20.79
C ARG A 255 4.70 -8.32 -19.91
N SER A 256 4.94 -9.53 -20.43
CA SER A 256 4.90 -10.72 -19.59
C SER A 256 5.94 -10.58 -18.48
N LEU A 257 5.53 -10.88 -17.24
CA LEU A 257 6.47 -10.91 -16.10
C LEU A 257 7.62 -11.88 -16.41
N PRO A 258 8.87 -11.54 -16.06
CA PRO A 258 10.00 -12.44 -16.28
C PRO A 258 9.72 -13.79 -15.60
N ARG A 259 9.93 -14.88 -16.32
CA ARG A 259 9.92 -16.22 -15.70
C ARG A 259 11.14 -16.32 -14.79
N PRO A 260 11.01 -16.96 -13.61
CA PRO A 260 12.17 -17.22 -12.78
C PRO A 260 13.17 -18.06 -13.60
N GLU A 261 14.34 -17.50 -13.86
CA GLU A 261 15.46 -18.33 -14.26
C GLU A 261 15.80 -19.18 -13.04
N ASN A 262 15.74 -20.52 -13.22
CA ASN A 262 16.23 -21.47 -12.23
C ASN A 262 17.74 -21.28 -12.13
N ASN A 263 18.17 -20.33 -11.32
CA ASN A 263 19.57 -20.13 -11.01
C ASN A 263 19.95 -21.01 -9.80
N PRO A 264 20.63 -22.14 -10.00
CA PRO A 264 21.01 -23.04 -8.90
C PRO A 264 21.95 -22.40 -7.88
N ALA A 265 22.57 -21.26 -8.21
CA ALA A 265 23.44 -20.52 -7.30
C ALA A 265 22.66 -19.78 -6.20
N GLU A 266 21.43 -19.32 -6.49
CA GLU A 266 20.60 -18.65 -5.48
C GLU A 266 20.01 -19.61 -4.44
N ALA A 267 19.78 -20.86 -4.82
CA ALA A 267 19.33 -21.90 -3.90
C ALA A 267 20.39 -22.18 -2.80
N ARG A 268 21.67 -22.08 -3.11
CA ARG A 268 22.79 -22.29 -2.15
C ARG A 268 23.01 -21.08 -1.24
N ALA A 269 22.83 -19.86 -1.74
CA ALA A 269 22.94 -18.64 -0.91
C ALA A 269 21.86 -18.54 0.18
N HIS A 270 20.71 -19.19 -0.02
CA HIS A 270 19.63 -19.26 0.97
C HIS A 270 19.95 -20.22 2.13
N GLU A 271 20.84 -21.17 1.96
CA GLU A 271 21.21 -22.12 3.00
C GLU A 271 22.33 -21.56 3.91
N GLU A 272 23.22 -20.75 3.36
CA GLU A 272 24.32 -20.13 4.12
C GLU A 272 23.89 -18.89 4.94
N SER A 273 22.79 -18.21 4.60
CA SER A 273 22.28 -17.05 5.33
C SER A 273 21.51 -17.39 6.62
N ARG A 274 21.47 -18.67 7.02
CA ARG A 274 20.63 -19.14 8.14
C ARG A 274 21.24 -19.00 9.53
N VAL A 275 22.47 -18.52 9.69
CA VAL A 275 23.10 -18.49 11.01
C VAL A 275 23.84 -17.18 11.26
N VAL A 276 23.14 -16.17 11.77
CA VAL A 276 23.77 -15.20 12.69
C VAL A 276 23.04 -15.28 14.01
N PRO A 277 23.60 -15.92 15.06
CA PRO A 277 22.96 -15.96 16.37
C PRO A 277 23.10 -14.60 17.05
N ILE A 278 21.98 -13.94 17.29
CA ILE A 278 21.93 -12.84 18.25
C ILE A 278 22.18 -13.44 19.63
N ARG A 279 23.33 -13.16 20.24
CA ARG A 279 23.61 -13.50 21.62
C ARG A 279 22.73 -12.66 22.55
N ASN A 280 21.65 -13.25 23.03
CA ASN A 280 20.90 -12.71 24.15
C ASN A 280 21.61 -13.09 25.46
N ALA A 281 21.94 -12.10 26.25
CA ALA A 281 22.27 -12.28 27.67
C ALA A 281 20.97 -12.64 28.41
N ALA A 282 20.83 -13.89 28.77
CA ALA A 282 19.69 -14.40 29.55
C ALA A 282 20.04 -14.51 31.02
N SER A 283 19.25 -13.90 31.88
CA SER A 283 19.12 -14.27 33.29
C SER A 283 18.00 -15.31 33.41
N ALA A 284 18.36 -16.41 34.07
CA ALA A 284 17.51 -17.55 34.35
C ALA A 284 16.32 -17.18 35.25
N ARG A 285 15.10 -17.58 34.87
CA ARG A 285 14.02 -17.88 35.82
C ARG A 285 13.33 -19.18 35.43
N GLN A 286 13.20 -20.05 36.44
CA GLN A 286 12.65 -21.39 36.40
C GLN A 286 11.17 -21.40 36.02
N SER A 287 10.80 -22.35 35.18
CA SER A 287 9.42 -22.61 34.75
C SER A 287 8.76 -23.69 35.62
N ALA A 288 7.55 -23.42 36.12
CA ALA A 288 6.61 -24.42 36.63
C ALA A 288 5.72 -24.93 35.48
N PRO A 289 5.25 -26.21 35.54
CA PRO A 289 4.50 -26.80 34.43
C PRO A 289 3.04 -26.34 34.42
N SER A 290 2.58 -25.89 33.27
CA SER A 290 1.17 -25.51 33.02
C SER A 290 0.35 -26.72 32.56
N ALA A 291 -0.82 -26.90 33.15
CA ALA A 291 -1.83 -27.90 32.81
C ALA A 291 -2.52 -27.62 31.47
N PRO A 292 -3.12 -28.62 30.80
CA PRO A 292 -3.73 -28.46 29.49
C PRO A 292 -5.05 -27.66 29.56
N LEU A 293 -5.17 -26.60 28.76
CA LEU A 293 -6.40 -25.84 28.59
C LEU A 293 -7.41 -26.62 27.74
N ARG A 294 -8.56 -26.86 28.30
CA ARG A 294 -9.75 -27.48 27.69
C ARG A 294 -10.31 -26.59 26.55
N ALA A 295 -10.95 -27.26 25.60
CA ALA A 295 -11.64 -26.74 24.45
C ALA A 295 -12.57 -25.54 24.77
N THR A 296 -12.47 -24.51 23.95
CA THR A 296 -13.19 -23.26 24.11
C THR A 296 -14.57 -23.26 23.46
N SER A 297 -15.47 -22.75 24.18
CA SER A 297 -16.87 -22.40 24.08
C SER A 297 -17.25 -21.51 22.87
N PRO A 298 -18.53 -21.53 22.41
CA PRO A 298 -19.07 -20.76 21.27
C PRO A 298 -19.11 -19.23 21.42
N ALA A 299 -18.61 -18.68 22.53
CA ALA A 299 -18.60 -17.24 22.79
C ALA A 299 -17.70 -16.39 21.87
N HIS A 300 -16.70 -16.99 21.20
CA HIS A 300 -15.80 -16.26 20.30
C HIS A 300 -16.42 -15.84 18.98
N ASP A 301 -17.40 -16.56 18.46
CA ASP A 301 -18.07 -16.25 17.18
C ASP A 301 -18.93 -14.97 17.27
N GLY A 302 -19.58 -14.73 18.40
CA GLY A 302 -20.44 -13.55 18.59
C GLY A 302 -19.65 -12.22 18.67
N LEU A 303 -18.47 -12.25 19.25
CA LEU A 303 -17.60 -11.06 19.34
C LEU A 303 -16.96 -10.71 17.98
N ALA A 304 -16.56 -11.72 17.21
CA ALA A 304 -16.03 -11.51 15.87
C ALA A 304 -17.09 -10.93 14.91
N ARG A 305 -18.33 -11.45 14.94
CA ARG A 305 -19.44 -10.93 14.13
C ARG A 305 -19.72 -9.46 14.39
N ARG A 306 -19.71 -9.00 15.65
CA ARG A 306 -19.91 -7.60 16.01
C ARG A 306 -18.78 -6.68 15.55
N ALA A 307 -17.55 -7.17 15.52
CA ALA A 307 -16.38 -6.37 15.13
C ALA A 307 -16.24 -6.17 13.61
N PHE A 308 -16.80 -7.06 12.80
CA PHE A 308 -16.67 -7.07 11.34
C PHE A 308 -18.01 -6.93 10.58
N SER A 309 -19.09 -6.48 11.26
CA SER A 309 -20.31 -6.07 10.55
C SER A 309 -20.09 -4.69 9.93
N PHE A 310 -19.96 -4.66 8.61
CA PHE A 310 -19.75 -3.46 7.78
C PHE A 310 -21.03 -3.03 7.06
#